data_273af2d2cb9e3a63bb35d170a4bfebeb
#
_entry.id   273af2d2cb9e3a63bb35d170a4bfebeb
#
_cell.length_a   1.000
_cell.length_b   1.000
_cell.length_c   1.000
_cell.angle_alpha   90.00
_cell.angle_beta   90.00
_cell.angle_gamma   90.00
#
_symmetry.space_group_name_H-M   'P 1'
#
loop_
_entity.id
_entity.type
_entity.pdbx_description
1 polymer ?
#
loop_
_entity_poly.entity_id
_entity_poly.type
_entity_poly.pdbx_seq_one_letter_code
_entity_poly.pdbx_strand_id
1 'polypeptide(L)'
;SQYDNGQLWRVGDQAATDAAFKSAAHVTKIDLINNRLIPNAMETRAAIGYYDTGTEHYTLYTTSQNPHVARLVISAFHGLAPEHKLRVIAPDVGGGFGSKIFIYGEEVTCVWASKRIGGRPIKWTADRSEAFLSDAHGRDHVSHAELAMDASGKIVGLKVHTVAAMGAYLSTFSSCVPTYLYATLLSGQYNIPNIYAEVDAVYTNTAPVDAYRGAGRPEATYL
;
A
#
# COMPACT_ATOMS: atom_id res chain seq x y z
N SER A 1 12.43 -12.91 -8.50
CA SER A 1 12.43 -13.15 -7.06
C SER A 1 13.11 -14.48 -6.74
N GLN A 2 13.72 -14.58 -5.57
CA GLN A 2 14.19 -15.84 -5.02
C GLN A 2 13.05 -16.72 -4.46
N TYR A 3 11.84 -16.18 -4.42
CA TYR A 3 10.63 -16.86 -3.96
C TYR A 3 9.73 -17.20 -5.13
N ASP A 4 9.17 -18.39 -5.14
CA ASP A 4 8.28 -18.86 -6.23
C ASP A 4 6.98 -18.07 -6.32
N ASN A 5 6.55 -17.43 -5.24
CA ASN A 5 5.32 -16.65 -5.12
C ASN A 5 5.55 -15.14 -5.04
N GLY A 6 6.67 -14.65 -5.58
CA GLY A 6 7.01 -13.24 -5.44
C GLY A 6 7.54 -12.62 -6.73
N GLN A 7 7.75 -11.30 -6.66
CA GLN A 7 8.40 -10.52 -7.70
C GLN A 7 9.61 -9.79 -7.12
N LEU A 8 10.66 -9.69 -7.94
CA LEU A 8 11.87 -8.96 -7.58
C LEU A 8 11.87 -7.59 -8.25
N TRP A 9 11.97 -6.54 -7.44
CA TRP A 9 12.19 -5.17 -7.86
C TRP A 9 13.64 -4.78 -7.64
N ARG A 10 14.23 -4.08 -8.62
CA ARG A 10 15.58 -3.55 -8.55
C ARG A 10 15.59 -2.07 -8.87
N VAL A 11 16.32 -1.30 -8.08
CA VAL A 11 16.47 0.16 -8.23
C VAL A 11 17.92 0.53 -8.01
N GLY A 12 18.45 1.40 -8.88
CA GLY A 12 19.81 1.91 -8.81
C GLY A 12 20.81 1.15 -9.69
N ASP A 13 22.10 1.51 -9.56
CA ASP A 13 23.19 0.93 -10.33
C ASP A 13 24.00 -0.06 -9.47
N GLN A 14 23.80 -1.33 -9.72
CA GLN A 14 24.47 -2.40 -9.01
C GLN A 14 26.00 -2.37 -9.22
N ALA A 15 26.44 -2.17 -10.47
CA ALA A 15 27.86 -2.22 -10.80
C ALA A 15 28.63 -1.06 -10.16
N ALA A 16 28.10 0.15 -10.24
CA ALA A 16 28.67 1.33 -9.59
C ALA A 16 28.69 1.19 -8.07
N THR A 17 27.61 0.66 -7.48
CA THR A 17 27.53 0.41 -6.04
C THR A 17 28.52 -0.66 -5.59
N ASP A 18 28.65 -1.76 -6.34
CA ASP A 18 29.63 -2.81 -6.05
C ASP A 18 31.06 -2.28 -6.12
N ALA A 19 31.37 -1.41 -7.08
CA ALA A 19 32.69 -0.76 -7.19
C ALA A 19 32.96 0.16 -5.97
N ALA A 20 31.96 0.94 -5.54
CA ALA A 20 32.08 1.80 -4.36
C ALA A 20 32.33 0.96 -3.08
N PHE A 21 31.66 -0.16 -2.89
CA PHE A 21 31.88 -1.07 -1.77
C PHE A 21 33.27 -1.70 -1.77
N LYS A 22 33.82 -2.06 -2.94
CA LYS A 22 35.18 -2.60 -3.06
C LYS A 22 36.27 -1.60 -2.66
N SER A 23 36.04 -0.32 -2.85
CA SER A 23 36.98 0.76 -2.54
C SER A 23 36.73 1.43 -1.18
N ALA A 24 35.67 1.06 -0.49
CA ALA A 24 35.30 1.65 0.79
C ALA A 24 36.34 1.33 1.90
N ALA A 25 36.62 2.32 2.77
CA ALA A 25 37.44 2.14 3.94
C ALA A 25 36.67 1.47 5.08
N HIS A 26 35.35 1.74 5.15
CA HIS A 26 34.49 1.20 6.19
C HIS A 26 33.17 0.70 5.57
N VAL A 27 32.70 -0.47 6.02
CA VAL A 27 31.40 -1.03 5.67
C VAL A 27 30.69 -1.43 6.95
N THR A 28 29.49 -0.89 7.14
CA THR A 28 28.59 -1.25 8.25
C THR A 28 27.38 -1.98 7.69
N LYS A 29 26.91 -2.99 8.43
CA LYS A 29 25.75 -3.82 8.05
C LYS A 29 24.74 -3.84 9.18
N ILE A 30 23.45 -3.91 8.80
CA ILE A 30 22.35 -4.01 9.75
C ILE A 30 21.22 -4.86 9.18
N ASP A 31 20.62 -5.66 10.06
CA ASP A 31 19.38 -6.39 9.79
C ASP A 31 18.25 -5.74 10.58
N LEU A 32 17.14 -5.42 9.90
CA LEU A 32 16.02 -4.72 10.50
C LEU A 32 14.70 -5.45 10.19
N ILE A 33 13.83 -5.47 11.18
CA ILE A 33 12.44 -5.89 11.01
C ILE A 33 11.55 -4.67 11.24
N ASN A 34 10.85 -4.24 10.20
CA ASN A 34 9.82 -3.22 10.30
C ASN A 34 8.47 -3.93 10.43
N ASN A 35 7.96 -4.00 11.65
CA ASN A 35 6.78 -4.80 11.98
C ASN A 35 5.54 -4.34 11.22
N ARG A 36 4.68 -5.30 10.88
CA ARG A 36 3.34 -5.04 10.36
C ARG A 36 2.53 -4.18 11.33
N LEU A 37 1.81 -3.19 10.80
CA LEU A 37 0.95 -2.28 11.54
C LEU A 37 -0.44 -2.20 10.90
N ILE A 38 -1.45 -1.99 11.74
CA ILE A 38 -2.83 -1.72 11.34
C ILE A 38 -3.11 -0.23 11.52
N PRO A 39 -3.71 0.47 10.54
CA PRO A 39 -4.02 1.90 10.62
C PRO A 39 -4.97 2.31 11.74
N ASN A 40 -5.81 1.43 12.23
CA ASN A 40 -6.68 1.55 13.41
C ASN A 40 -7.35 2.93 13.59
N ALA A 41 -8.02 3.44 12.56
CA ALA A 41 -8.83 4.64 12.65
C ALA A 41 -9.94 4.48 13.71
N MET A 42 -10.29 5.55 14.44
CA MET A 42 -11.36 5.50 15.45
C MET A 42 -12.70 5.08 14.84
N GLU A 43 -13.04 5.61 13.68
CA GLU A 43 -14.15 5.14 12.87
C GLU A 43 -13.70 3.94 12.04
N THR A 44 -14.42 2.81 12.14
CA THR A 44 -14.26 1.66 11.25
C THR A 44 -14.80 1.97 9.86
N ARG A 45 -14.54 1.08 8.88
CA ARG A 45 -15.11 1.25 7.53
C ARG A 45 -16.63 1.03 7.55
N ALA A 46 -17.32 1.83 6.74
CA ALA A 46 -18.76 1.71 6.54
C ALA A 46 -19.14 2.11 5.12
N ALA A 47 -20.20 1.53 4.61
CA ALA A 47 -20.73 1.84 3.29
C ALA A 47 -22.27 1.78 3.26
N ILE A 48 -22.88 2.62 2.44
CA ILE A 48 -24.29 2.52 2.05
C ILE A 48 -24.38 2.58 0.53
N GLY A 49 -24.80 1.49 -0.09
CA GLY A 49 -25.07 1.43 -1.51
C GLY A 49 -26.56 1.68 -1.80
N TYR A 50 -26.84 2.49 -2.79
CA TYR A 50 -28.22 2.77 -3.24
C TYR A 50 -28.29 2.77 -4.76
N TYR A 51 -29.30 2.13 -5.32
CA TYR A 51 -29.66 2.17 -6.74
C TYR A 51 -31.05 2.76 -6.93
N ASP A 52 -31.14 3.85 -7.66
CA ASP A 52 -32.41 4.48 -8.03
C ASP A 52 -32.95 3.80 -9.30
N THR A 53 -34.08 3.10 -9.17
CA THR A 53 -34.72 2.37 -10.27
C THR A 53 -35.32 3.30 -11.32
N GLY A 54 -35.70 4.54 -10.98
CA GLY A 54 -36.30 5.50 -11.88
C GLY A 54 -35.29 6.16 -12.81
N THR A 55 -34.11 6.51 -12.27
CA THR A 55 -33.05 7.20 -13.03
C THR A 55 -31.91 6.25 -13.43
N GLU A 56 -31.91 5.04 -12.92
CA GLU A 56 -30.84 4.06 -13.07
C GLU A 56 -29.47 4.56 -12.55
N HIS A 57 -29.46 5.46 -11.57
CA HIS A 57 -28.25 5.96 -10.95
C HIS A 57 -27.89 5.18 -9.69
N TYR A 58 -26.61 5.09 -9.46
CA TYR A 58 -26.02 4.47 -8.27
C TYR A 58 -25.44 5.53 -7.36
N THR A 59 -25.62 5.38 -6.08
CA THR A 59 -24.96 6.21 -5.05
C THR A 59 -24.28 5.32 -4.03
N LEU A 60 -23.01 5.60 -3.76
CA LEU A 60 -22.25 4.98 -2.69
C LEU A 60 -21.86 6.07 -1.69
N TYR A 61 -22.35 5.95 -0.45
CA TYR A 61 -21.79 6.66 0.70
C TYR A 61 -20.76 5.75 1.34
N THR A 62 -19.55 6.23 1.56
CA THR A 62 -18.48 5.41 2.13
C THR A 62 -17.48 6.26 2.93
N THR A 63 -16.87 5.64 3.93
CA THR A 63 -15.79 6.21 4.72
C THR A 63 -14.47 6.19 3.94
N SER A 64 -14.41 6.90 2.81
CA SER A 64 -13.27 6.87 1.90
C SER A 64 -12.40 8.12 2.00
N GLN A 65 -11.08 7.92 1.87
CA GLN A 65 -10.11 9.01 1.67
C GLN A 65 -10.04 9.44 0.20
N ASN A 66 -10.59 8.65 -0.73
CA ASN A 66 -10.39 8.84 -2.16
C ASN A 66 -11.64 8.48 -2.99
N PRO A 67 -12.73 9.26 -2.87
CA PRO A 67 -14.00 8.96 -3.55
C PRO A 67 -13.88 8.95 -5.09
N HIS A 68 -12.94 9.72 -5.66
CA HIS A 68 -12.73 9.74 -7.10
C HIS A 68 -12.12 8.44 -7.62
N VAL A 69 -11.11 7.90 -6.93
CA VAL A 69 -10.53 6.60 -7.28
C VAL A 69 -11.55 5.48 -7.06
N ALA A 70 -12.32 5.52 -5.97
CA ALA A 70 -13.40 4.57 -5.74
C ALA A 70 -14.41 4.56 -6.90
N ARG A 71 -14.84 5.73 -7.39
CA ARG A 71 -15.72 5.86 -8.56
C ARG A 71 -15.09 5.26 -9.82
N LEU A 72 -13.83 5.59 -10.10
CA LEU A 72 -13.10 5.06 -11.25
C LEU A 72 -12.98 3.53 -11.19
N VAL A 73 -12.56 2.98 -10.05
CA VAL A 73 -12.34 1.53 -9.90
C VAL A 73 -13.66 0.76 -10.01
N ILE A 74 -14.72 1.23 -9.37
CA ILE A 74 -16.05 0.59 -9.47
C ILE A 74 -16.58 0.62 -10.90
N SER A 75 -16.38 1.71 -11.62
CA SER A 75 -16.87 1.85 -12.98
C SER A 75 -16.01 1.14 -14.01
N ALA A 76 -14.69 1.40 -14.03
CA ALA A 76 -13.80 0.92 -15.08
C ALA A 76 -13.35 -0.53 -14.88
N PHE A 77 -13.08 -0.95 -13.64
CA PHE A 77 -12.52 -2.27 -13.37
C PHE A 77 -13.58 -3.29 -12.93
N HIS A 78 -14.52 -2.90 -12.09
CA HIS A 78 -15.62 -3.79 -11.70
C HIS A 78 -16.78 -3.80 -12.70
N GLY A 79 -16.89 -2.78 -13.56
CA GLY A 79 -17.96 -2.68 -14.55
C GLY A 79 -19.37 -2.63 -13.96
N LEU A 80 -19.50 -2.21 -12.69
CA LEU A 80 -20.75 -2.23 -11.96
C LEU A 80 -21.75 -1.19 -12.50
N ALA A 81 -21.25 -0.01 -12.84
CA ALA A 81 -22.03 1.10 -13.38
C ALA A 81 -21.15 1.98 -14.28
N PRO A 82 -21.71 2.59 -15.32
CA PRO A 82 -21.02 3.66 -16.06
C PRO A 82 -20.65 4.80 -15.12
N GLU A 83 -19.48 5.41 -15.30
CA GLU A 83 -18.98 6.45 -14.40
C GLU A 83 -19.94 7.62 -14.21
N HIS A 84 -20.62 8.05 -15.29
CA HIS A 84 -21.61 9.13 -15.27
C HIS A 84 -22.91 8.77 -14.52
N LYS A 85 -23.15 7.48 -14.25
CA LYS A 85 -24.29 6.99 -13.46
C LYS A 85 -23.91 6.60 -12.03
N LEU A 86 -22.65 6.75 -11.63
CA LEU A 86 -22.17 6.44 -10.27
C LEU A 86 -21.75 7.72 -9.55
N ARG A 87 -22.34 7.97 -8.39
CA ARG A 87 -21.93 8.99 -7.44
C ARG A 87 -21.33 8.35 -6.21
N VAL A 88 -20.10 8.75 -5.85
CA VAL A 88 -19.45 8.34 -4.62
C VAL A 88 -19.34 9.54 -3.69
N ILE A 89 -19.80 9.39 -2.46
CA ILE A 89 -19.88 10.45 -1.46
C ILE A 89 -19.10 9.98 -0.23
N ALA A 90 -18.05 10.71 0.12
CA ALA A 90 -17.36 10.58 1.40
C ALA A 90 -17.83 11.74 2.29
N PRO A 91 -18.64 11.49 3.34
CA PRO A 91 -18.98 12.49 4.34
C PRO A 91 -17.77 12.80 5.25
N ASP A 92 -17.99 13.42 6.39
CA ASP A 92 -16.94 13.56 7.42
C ASP A 92 -16.46 12.17 7.83
N VAL A 93 -15.17 11.91 7.66
CA VAL A 93 -14.54 10.60 7.89
C VAL A 93 -13.70 10.63 9.15
N GLY A 94 -13.97 9.70 10.08
CA GLY A 94 -13.33 9.60 11.39
C GLY A 94 -11.93 8.97 11.37
N GLY A 95 -11.09 9.40 10.42
CA GLY A 95 -9.73 8.91 10.20
C GLY A 95 -9.68 7.76 9.19
N GLY A 96 -8.54 7.66 8.50
CA GLY A 96 -8.28 6.60 7.52
C GLY A 96 -6.82 6.14 7.55
N PHE A 97 -5.90 7.08 7.64
CA PHE A 97 -4.45 6.86 7.75
C PHE A 97 -3.86 5.96 6.67
N GLY A 98 -4.54 5.85 5.53
CA GLY A 98 -4.17 5.02 4.40
C GLY A 98 -5.13 3.87 4.13
N SER A 99 -5.68 3.19 5.14
CA SER A 99 -6.55 2.02 4.94
C SER A 99 -7.87 2.32 4.22
N LYS A 100 -8.32 3.58 4.20
CA LYS A 100 -9.54 4.01 3.51
C LYS A 100 -9.28 4.66 2.14
N ILE A 101 -8.09 4.48 1.57
CA ILE A 101 -7.77 4.93 0.21
C ILE A 101 -8.34 3.97 -0.84
N PHE A 102 -8.31 2.67 -0.55
CA PHE A 102 -8.61 1.59 -1.47
C PHE A 102 -10.10 1.33 -1.59
N ILE A 103 -10.49 0.58 -2.61
CA ILE A 103 -11.84 0.03 -2.70
C ILE A 103 -11.85 -1.38 -2.12
N TYR A 104 -12.86 -1.68 -1.35
CA TYR A 104 -13.06 -2.98 -0.72
C TYR A 104 -14.31 -3.68 -1.26
N GLY A 105 -14.35 -4.98 -1.16
CA GLY A 105 -15.45 -5.80 -1.66
C GLY A 105 -16.79 -5.45 -1.05
N GLU A 106 -16.83 -5.02 0.21
CA GLU A 106 -18.04 -4.65 0.93
C GLU A 106 -18.70 -3.40 0.32
N GLU A 107 -17.92 -2.41 -0.09
CA GLU A 107 -18.41 -1.19 -0.75
C GLU A 107 -19.05 -1.51 -2.10
N VAL A 108 -18.39 -2.33 -2.90
CA VAL A 108 -18.89 -2.80 -4.20
C VAL A 108 -20.15 -3.64 -4.02
N THR A 109 -20.14 -4.53 -3.02
CA THR A 109 -21.27 -5.42 -2.72
C THR A 109 -22.51 -4.65 -2.28
N CYS A 110 -22.38 -3.60 -1.46
CA CYS A 110 -23.51 -2.76 -1.06
C CYS A 110 -24.21 -2.13 -2.27
N VAL A 111 -23.45 -1.61 -3.21
CA VAL A 111 -24.00 -0.99 -4.44
C VAL A 111 -24.65 -2.04 -5.35
N TRP A 112 -23.96 -3.17 -5.57
CA TRP A 112 -24.45 -4.27 -6.39
C TRP A 112 -25.74 -4.87 -5.82
N ALA A 113 -25.77 -5.15 -4.51
CA ALA A 113 -26.92 -5.77 -3.85
C ALA A 113 -28.16 -4.87 -3.87
N SER A 114 -27.99 -3.54 -3.71
CA SER A 114 -29.09 -2.59 -3.79
C SER A 114 -29.88 -2.73 -5.09
N LYS A 115 -29.19 -2.82 -6.22
CA LYS A 115 -29.84 -3.06 -7.52
C LYS A 115 -30.61 -4.38 -7.54
N ARG A 116 -30.01 -5.45 -7.00
CA ARG A 116 -30.59 -6.80 -7.02
C ARG A 116 -31.89 -6.93 -6.21
N ILE A 117 -32.05 -6.09 -5.18
CA ILE A 117 -33.25 -6.09 -4.33
C ILE A 117 -34.24 -4.97 -4.67
N GLY A 118 -34.19 -4.44 -5.91
CA GLY A 118 -35.15 -3.45 -6.40
C GLY A 118 -34.92 -2.04 -5.88
N GLY A 119 -33.66 -1.64 -5.64
CA GLY A 119 -33.30 -0.27 -5.30
C GLY A 119 -33.40 0.08 -3.81
N ARG A 120 -33.48 -0.91 -2.92
CA ARG A 120 -33.43 -0.65 -1.48
C ARG A 120 -32.00 -0.34 -1.05
N PRO A 121 -31.77 0.68 -0.18
CA PRO A 121 -30.45 0.94 0.35
C PRO A 121 -29.89 -0.25 1.14
N ILE A 122 -28.64 -0.57 0.91
CA ILE A 122 -27.88 -1.59 1.67
C ILE A 122 -26.79 -0.90 2.46
N LYS A 123 -26.81 -1.10 3.78
CA LYS A 123 -25.78 -0.60 4.70
C LYS A 123 -24.94 -1.74 5.24
N TRP A 124 -23.64 -1.52 5.29
CA TRP A 124 -22.66 -2.34 5.98
C TRP A 124 -21.81 -1.44 6.88
N THR A 125 -21.39 -1.96 8.02
CA THR A 125 -20.47 -1.29 8.94
C THR A 125 -19.60 -2.36 9.58
N ALA A 126 -18.30 -2.25 9.47
CA ALA A 126 -17.34 -3.14 10.12
C ALA A 126 -17.39 -2.96 11.63
N ASP A 127 -17.30 -4.06 12.37
CA ASP A 127 -16.88 -3.97 13.75
C ASP A 127 -15.35 -3.83 13.85
N ARG A 128 -14.84 -3.62 15.06
CA ARG A 128 -13.40 -3.43 15.26
C ARG A 128 -12.58 -4.68 14.95
N SER A 129 -13.09 -5.85 15.30
CA SER A 129 -12.42 -7.13 15.03
C SER A 129 -12.37 -7.43 13.54
N GLU A 130 -13.46 -7.15 12.82
CA GLU A 130 -13.51 -7.25 11.36
C GLU A 130 -12.50 -6.29 10.70
N ALA A 131 -12.42 -5.04 11.18
CA ALA A 131 -11.45 -4.08 10.66
C ALA A 131 -10.00 -4.57 10.84
N PHE A 132 -9.65 -5.17 11.98
CA PHE A 132 -8.33 -5.76 12.19
C PHE A 132 -8.00 -6.91 11.23
N LEU A 133 -8.99 -7.65 10.78
CA LEU A 133 -8.81 -8.81 9.92
C LEU A 133 -8.83 -8.47 8.42
N SER A 134 -9.54 -7.41 8.03
CA SER A 134 -9.85 -7.12 6.62
C SER A 134 -9.28 -5.82 6.07
N ASP A 135 -8.98 -4.82 6.91
CA ASP A 135 -8.37 -3.58 6.43
C ASP A 135 -6.95 -3.82 5.90
N ALA A 136 -6.54 -3.06 4.91
CA ALA A 136 -5.15 -3.10 4.45
C ALA A 136 -4.21 -2.62 5.57
N HIS A 137 -3.14 -3.37 5.77
CA HIS A 137 -2.10 -3.09 6.74
C HIS A 137 -0.97 -2.25 6.13
N GLY A 138 0.03 -1.87 6.94
CA GLY A 138 1.25 -1.21 6.49
C GLY A 138 2.50 -1.91 6.99
N ARG A 139 3.66 -1.53 6.44
CA ARG A 139 5.00 -2.01 6.82
C ARG A 139 5.21 -3.48 6.43
N ASP A 140 5.72 -4.29 7.37
CA ASP A 140 5.99 -5.73 7.19
C ASP A 140 7.16 -6.00 6.24
N HIS A 141 8.31 -5.38 6.55
CA HIS A 141 9.57 -5.55 5.84
C HIS A 141 10.60 -6.23 6.72
N VAL A 142 11.35 -7.16 6.14
CA VAL A 142 12.62 -7.67 6.67
C VAL A 142 13.71 -7.18 5.74
N SER A 143 14.61 -6.34 6.24
CA SER A 143 15.61 -5.65 5.43
C SER A 143 17.01 -5.94 5.92
N HIS A 144 17.93 -6.21 4.98
CA HIS A 144 19.37 -6.22 5.18
C HIS A 144 19.96 -5.00 4.47
N ALA A 145 20.68 -4.15 5.20
CA ALA A 145 21.30 -2.96 4.65
C ALA A 145 22.80 -2.92 4.91
N GLU A 146 23.54 -2.43 3.93
CA GLU A 146 24.96 -2.20 4.02
C GLU A 146 25.30 -0.77 3.61
N LEU A 147 26.06 -0.05 4.44
CA LEU A 147 26.52 1.31 4.18
C LEU A 147 28.03 1.32 4.02
N ALA A 148 28.51 1.87 2.91
CA ALA A 148 29.93 2.02 2.59
C ALA A 148 30.38 3.47 2.78
N MET A 149 31.51 3.68 3.45
CA MET A 149 32.11 5.00 3.68
C MET A 149 33.58 5.00 3.27
N ASP A 150 34.08 6.16 2.84
CA ASP A 150 35.51 6.39 2.63
C ASP A 150 36.26 6.65 3.94
N ALA A 151 37.57 6.82 3.88
CA ALA A 151 38.41 7.06 5.06
C ALA A 151 38.10 8.37 5.80
N SER A 152 37.40 9.32 5.17
CA SER A 152 36.95 10.57 5.79
C SER A 152 35.58 10.45 6.47
N GLY A 153 34.91 9.31 6.34
CA GLY A 153 33.57 9.07 6.84
C GLY A 153 32.46 9.54 5.89
N LYS A 154 32.80 9.91 4.66
CA LYS A 154 31.79 10.26 3.64
C LYS A 154 31.13 9.00 3.09
N ILE A 155 29.79 9.01 3.00
CA ILE A 155 29.04 7.91 2.42
C ILE A 155 29.34 7.81 0.93
N VAL A 156 29.73 6.62 0.47
CA VAL A 156 30.03 6.34 -0.95
C VAL A 156 29.08 5.32 -1.56
N GLY A 157 28.37 4.53 -0.76
CA GLY A 157 27.41 3.56 -1.28
C GLY A 157 26.44 3.05 -0.23
N LEU A 158 25.26 2.66 -0.69
CA LEU A 158 24.22 1.99 0.09
C LEU A 158 23.67 0.80 -0.71
N LYS A 159 23.65 -0.37 -0.06
CA LYS A 159 22.98 -1.57 -0.56
C LYS A 159 21.85 -1.96 0.37
N VAL A 160 20.71 -2.29 -0.19
CA VAL A 160 19.56 -2.76 0.59
C VAL A 160 18.93 -3.94 -0.12
N HIS A 161 18.69 -5.00 0.64
CA HIS A 161 17.84 -6.11 0.22
C HIS A 161 16.67 -6.24 1.21
N THR A 162 15.45 -6.22 0.69
CA THR A 162 14.24 -6.26 1.51
C THR A 162 13.32 -7.37 1.04
N VAL A 163 12.84 -8.16 1.97
CA VAL A 163 11.69 -9.04 1.77
C VAL A 163 10.45 -8.31 2.27
N ALA A 164 9.52 -8.01 1.37
CA ALA A 164 8.30 -7.24 1.63
C ALA A 164 7.07 -8.13 1.49
N ALA A 165 6.24 -8.20 2.53
CA ALA A 165 4.97 -8.92 2.47
C ALA A 165 3.95 -8.13 1.64
N MET A 166 3.22 -8.83 0.75
CA MET A 166 2.15 -8.26 -0.09
C MET A 166 0.76 -8.60 0.42
N GLY A 167 0.67 -9.55 1.36
CA GLY A 167 -0.59 -10.17 1.75
C GLY A 167 -1.03 -11.29 0.80
N ALA A 168 -2.22 -11.84 1.00
CA ALA A 168 -2.73 -12.96 0.21
C ALA A 168 -3.22 -12.56 -1.19
N TYR A 169 -3.52 -11.29 -1.38
CA TYR A 169 -3.96 -10.69 -2.64
C TYR A 169 -3.55 -9.21 -2.68
N LEU A 170 -3.53 -8.64 -3.87
CA LEU A 170 -3.19 -7.22 -4.04
C LEU A 170 -4.42 -6.32 -3.78
N SER A 171 -4.25 -5.30 -2.97
CA SER A 171 -5.17 -4.16 -2.93
C SER A 171 -4.82 -3.16 -4.05
N THR A 172 -5.47 -2.02 -4.09
CA THR A 172 -5.35 -1.07 -5.22
C THR A 172 -3.91 -0.59 -5.48
N PHE A 173 -3.10 -0.35 -4.43
CA PHE A 173 -1.73 0.16 -4.55
C PHE A 173 -0.67 -0.70 -3.86
N SER A 174 -1.04 -1.91 -3.41
CA SER A 174 -0.11 -2.77 -2.67
C SER A 174 1.11 -3.21 -3.50
N SER A 175 1.02 -3.21 -4.82
CA SER A 175 2.17 -3.50 -5.67
C SER A 175 3.22 -2.39 -5.70
N CYS A 176 2.91 -1.17 -5.27
CA CYS A 176 3.86 -0.06 -5.35
C CYS A 176 4.34 0.47 -3.99
N VAL A 177 3.52 0.42 -2.93
CA VAL A 177 3.90 0.98 -1.62
C VAL A 177 5.09 0.25 -1.00
N PRO A 178 5.06 -1.09 -0.81
CA PRO A 178 6.17 -1.81 -0.20
C PRO A 178 7.39 -1.99 -1.13
N THR A 179 7.28 -1.66 -2.40
CA THR A 179 8.31 -1.84 -3.42
C THR A 179 8.87 -0.50 -3.90
N TYR A 180 8.24 0.05 -4.93
CA TYR A 180 8.69 1.24 -5.63
C TYR A 180 8.73 2.48 -4.72
N LEU A 181 7.65 2.78 -3.99
CA LEU A 181 7.59 3.99 -3.14
C LEU A 181 8.57 3.91 -1.96
N TYR A 182 8.86 2.72 -1.47
CA TYR A 182 9.89 2.49 -0.46
C TYR A 182 11.30 2.64 -1.06
N ALA A 183 11.63 1.87 -2.10
CA ALA A 183 12.99 1.75 -2.62
C ALA A 183 13.54 3.05 -3.21
N THR A 184 12.68 3.92 -3.76
CA THR A 184 13.10 5.21 -4.34
C THR A 184 13.36 6.30 -3.31
N LEU A 185 13.13 6.05 -2.02
CA LEU A 185 13.25 7.04 -0.94
C LEU A 185 14.42 6.76 0.03
N LEU A 186 15.20 5.73 -0.24
CA LEU A 186 16.25 5.22 0.67
C LEU A 186 17.38 6.22 0.95
N SER A 187 17.68 7.16 0.04
CA SER A 187 18.69 8.17 0.29
C SER A 187 18.28 9.18 1.37
N GLY A 188 16.97 9.35 1.59
CA GLY A 188 16.47 10.35 2.52
C GLY A 188 17.05 11.75 2.21
N GLN A 189 17.63 12.37 3.21
CA GLN A 189 18.29 13.68 3.13
C GLN A 189 19.80 13.60 2.84
N TYR A 190 20.35 12.39 2.74
CA TYR A 190 21.78 12.19 2.57
C TYR A 190 22.18 12.18 1.08
N ASN A 191 23.38 12.69 0.80
CA ASN A 191 23.98 12.59 -0.52
C ASN A 191 24.72 11.25 -0.64
N ILE A 192 24.03 10.25 -1.17
CA ILE A 192 24.56 8.90 -1.40
C ILE A 192 24.73 8.70 -2.91
N PRO A 193 25.97 8.72 -3.44
CA PRO A 193 26.20 8.73 -4.89
C PRO A 193 25.86 7.38 -5.56
N ASN A 194 25.99 6.29 -4.84
CA ASN A 194 25.74 4.95 -5.38
C ASN A 194 24.76 4.22 -4.47
N ILE A 195 23.58 3.90 -5.01
CA ILE A 195 22.55 3.15 -4.31
C ILE A 195 22.14 1.97 -5.17
N TYR A 196 22.01 0.82 -4.54
CA TYR A 196 21.39 -0.35 -5.14
C TYR A 196 20.45 -1.02 -4.14
N ALA A 197 19.20 -1.18 -4.54
CA ALA A 197 18.19 -1.83 -3.72
C ALA A 197 17.49 -2.94 -4.48
N GLU A 198 17.30 -4.06 -3.80
CA GLU A 198 16.44 -5.16 -4.23
C GLU A 198 15.29 -5.32 -3.26
N VAL A 199 14.09 -5.53 -3.79
CA VAL A 199 12.89 -5.84 -3.00
C VAL A 199 12.25 -7.10 -3.54
N ASP A 200 12.28 -8.15 -2.75
CA ASP A 200 11.49 -9.36 -2.96
C ASP A 200 10.09 -9.16 -2.39
N ALA A 201 9.14 -8.85 -3.27
CA ALA A 201 7.74 -8.70 -2.92
C ALA A 201 7.06 -10.08 -2.95
N VAL A 202 6.64 -10.58 -1.80
CA VAL A 202 6.15 -11.95 -1.63
C VAL A 202 4.70 -11.99 -1.15
N TYR A 203 3.92 -12.92 -1.69
CA TYR A 203 2.59 -13.19 -1.17
C TYR A 203 2.65 -13.94 0.15
N THR A 204 1.78 -13.54 1.07
CA THR A 204 1.65 -14.14 2.40
C THR A 204 0.17 -14.43 2.70
N ASN A 205 -0.13 -15.25 3.68
CA ASN A 205 -1.51 -15.61 4.04
C ASN A 205 -2.18 -14.60 4.98
N THR A 206 -2.00 -13.30 4.71
CA THR A 206 -2.46 -12.20 5.57
C THR A 206 -3.26 -11.19 4.77
N ALA A 207 -3.89 -10.21 5.44
CA ALA A 207 -4.46 -9.04 4.78
C ALA A 207 -3.38 -8.32 3.92
N PRO A 208 -3.76 -7.62 2.85
CA PRO A 208 -2.81 -6.88 2.02
C PRO A 208 -1.98 -5.89 2.82
N VAL A 209 -0.72 -5.71 2.40
CA VAL A 209 0.12 -4.60 2.85
C VAL A 209 0.03 -3.49 1.82
N ASP A 210 -0.39 -2.31 2.25
CA ASP A 210 -0.56 -1.16 1.37
C ASP A 210 -0.23 0.15 2.11
N ALA A 211 -0.78 1.26 1.66
CA ALA A 211 -0.50 2.56 2.25
C ALA A 211 -0.95 2.63 3.72
N TYR A 212 0.00 2.87 4.59
CA TYR A 212 -0.24 3.34 5.95
C TYR A 212 0.62 4.58 6.17
N ARG A 213 0.06 5.59 6.79
CA ARG A 213 0.62 6.89 7.19
C ARG A 213 2.10 7.09 6.79
N GLY A 214 2.31 7.66 5.58
CA GLY A 214 3.62 7.84 4.98
C GLY A 214 3.92 6.97 3.76
N ALA A 215 3.26 5.79 3.60
CA ALA A 215 3.27 4.97 2.38
C ALA A 215 4.68 4.75 1.78
N GLY A 216 5.49 3.91 2.41
CA GLY A 216 6.86 3.60 1.98
C GLY A 216 7.93 4.54 2.57
N ARG A 217 7.58 5.79 2.92
CA ARG A 217 8.55 6.74 3.51
C ARG A 217 9.01 6.32 4.90
N PRO A 218 8.12 5.93 5.83
CA PRO A 218 8.57 5.47 7.14
C PRO A 218 9.41 4.20 7.07
N GLU A 219 9.13 3.32 6.14
CA GLU A 219 9.92 2.13 5.89
C GLU A 219 11.34 2.49 5.44
N ALA A 220 11.47 3.49 4.55
CA ALA A 220 12.76 3.97 4.07
C ALA A 220 13.54 4.77 5.13
N THR A 221 12.85 5.53 5.99
CA THR A 221 13.52 6.33 7.03
C THR A 221 13.83 5.53 8.30
N TYR A 222 13.29 4.33 8.44
CA TYR A 222 13.62 3.42 9.52
C TYR A 222 14.97 2.73 9.29
N LEU A 223 15.39 2.62 8.04
CA LEU A 223 16.67 2.09 7.60
C LEU A 223 17.79 3.10 7.80
#